data_cf692537352b18d538c0009d1205ec0f
#
_entry.id   cf692537352b18d538c0009d1205ec0f
#
_cell.length_a   1.000
_cell.length_b   1.000
_cell.length_c   1.000
_cell.angle_alpha   90.00
_cell.angle_beta   90.00
_cell.angle_gamma   90.00
#
_symmetry.space_group_name_H-M   'P 1'
#
loop_
_entity.id
_entity.type
_entity.pdbx_description
1 polymer ?
#
loop_
_entity_poly.entity_id
_entity_poly.type
_entity_poly.pdbx_seq_one_letter_code
_entity_poly.pdbx_strand_id
1 'polypeptide(L)'
;MTSKPLQGEIALVTGASRGIGHAIALALGAAGATVIGSATGSAGVATIDAAFKGAAITGRGLVLDVADGAATDAAVADIEAKEGPVTILVNNAGITRDTLLLRMKPEDWDAVIATNLGSVFRLSKAVLRGMMKARKGRIINIASVVGLIGNAGQANYCAAKAGIGGFTRSLAREVASRGITVNVVAPGFIDTDMTKGLPEAQRAALAAQIPLGRLGAPSDIAEAVCFLAGPGAAWITGETLNVNGGMHMA
;
A
#
# COMPACT_ATOMS: atom_id res chain seq x y z
N MET A 1 5.32 6.69 -30.66
CA MET A 1 4.99 6.98 -29.23
C MET A 1 5.26 5.69 -28.46
N THR A 2 6.23 5.67 -27.56
CA THR A 2 6.47 4.53 -26.67
C THR A 2 5.26 4.38 -25.75
N SER A 3 4.64 3.18 -25.72
CA SER A 3 3.52 2.90 -24.80
C SER A 3 3.98 3.08 -23.36
N LYS A 4 3.13 3.66 -22.52
CA LYS A 4 3.40 3.77 -21.09
C LYS A 4 3.49 2.37 -20.47
N PRO A 5 4.37 2.13 -19.48
CA PRO A 5 4.66 0.77 -18.98
C PRO A 5 3.47 0.06 -18.33
N LEU A 6 2.47 0.82 -17.84
CA LEU A 6 1.26 0.29 -17.22
C LEU A 6 -0.01 0.57 -18.03
N GLN A 7 0.14 0.83 -19.33
CA GLN A 7 -1.00 1.05 -20.21
C GLN A 7 -1.91 -0.19 -20.26
N GLY A 8 -3.21 0.02 -19.99
CA GLY A 8 -4.21 -1.06 -19.94
C GLY A 8 -4.27 -1.84 -18.63
N GLU A 9 -3.45 -1.47 -17.62
CA GLU A 9 -3.57 -2.02 -16.27
C GLU A 9 -4.66 -1.30 -15.48
N ILE A 10 -5.34 -2.02 -14.58
CA ILE A 10 -6.32 -1.49 -13.64
C ILE A 10 -5.75 -1.63 -12.24
N ALA A 11 -5.51 -0.50 -11.57
CA ALA A 11 -4.87 -0.42 -10.28
C ALA A 11 -5.85 0.00 -9.18
N LEU A 12 -6.00 -0.81 -8.14
CA LEU A 12 -6.68 -0.45 -6.90
C LEU A 12 -5.63 -0.06 -5.85
N VAL A 13 -5.68 1.19 -5.37
CA VAL A 13 -4.80 1.72 -4.32
C VAL A 13 -5.64 2.08 -3.11
N THR A 14 -5.41 1.41 -1.97
CA THR A 14 -6.16 1.73 -0.75
C THR A 14 -5.53 2.86 0.04
N GLY A 15 -6.36 3.74 0.64
CA GLY A 15 -5.88 4.90 1.41
C GLY A 15 -5.18 5.93 0.53
N ALA A 16 -5.74 6.24 -0.65
CA ALA A 16 -5.12 7.08 -1.69
C ALA A 16 -5.39 8.58 -1.53
N SER A 17 -6.10 9.03 -0.48
CA SER A 17 -6.46 10.44 -0.32
C SER A 17 -5.31 11.35 0.12
N ARG A 18 -4.21 10.78 0.67
CA ARG A 18 -3.04 11.54 1.16
C ARG A 18 -1.79 10.66 1.27
N GLY A 19 -0.65 11.32 1.53
CA GLY A 19 0.62 10.67 1.89
C GLY A 19 1.11 9.67 0.84
N ILE A 20 1.57 8.52 1.30
CA ILE A 20 2.16 7.46 0.46
C ILE A 20 1.15 6.95 -0.57
N GLY A 21 -0.08 6.63 -0.15
CA GLY A 21 -1.10 6.11 -1.07
C GLY A 21 -1.46 7.08 -2.18
N HIS A 22 -1.50 8.39 -1.88
CA HIS A 22 -1.72 9.42 -2.87
C HIS A 22 -0.60 9.48 -3.91
N ALA A 23 0.66 9.50 -3.45
CA ALA A 23 1.81 9.50 -4.34
C ALA A 23 1.85 8.25 -5.24
N ILE A 24 1.54 7.07 -4.68
CA ILE A 24 1.46 5.81 -5.43
C ILE A 24 0.37 5.90 -6.51
N ALA A 25 -0.83 6.39 -6.17
CA ALA A 25 -1.93 6.49 -7.10
C ALA A 25 -1.60 7.41 -8.29
N LEU A 26 -0.97 8.56 -8.01
CA LEU A 26 -0.51 9.49 -9.06
C LEU A 26 0.57 8.86 -9.95
N ALA A 27 1.56 8.18 -9.36
CA ALA A 27 2.65 7.58 -10.11
C ALA A 27 2.18 6.43 -11.02
N LEU A 28 1.30 5.56 -10.53
CA LEU A 28 0.69 4.49 -11.35
C LEU A 28 -0.13 5.06 -12.51
N GLY A 29 -0.90 6.12 -12.27
CA GLY A 29 -1.66 6.82 -13.31
C GLY A 29 -0.76 7.50 -14.34
N ALA A 30 0.30 8.16 -13.92
CA ALA A 30 1.30 8.74 -14.82
C ALA A 30 1.98 7.67 -15.68
N ALA A 31 2.18 6.46 -15.14
CA ALA A 31 2.70 5.30 -15.85
C ALA A 31 1.67 4.65 -16.79
N GLY A 32 0.41 5.11 -16.82
CA GLY A 32 -0.61 4.70 -17.78
C GLY A 32 -1.70 3.77 -17.27
N ALA A 33 -1.69 3.42 -15.98
CA ALA A 33 -2.77 2.63 -15.39
C ALA A 33 -4.08 3.44 -15.25
N THR A 34 -5.22 2.77 -15.35
CA THR A 34 -6.48 3.28 -14.81
C THR A 34 -6.47 3.05 -13.31
N VAL A 35 -6.62 4.13 -12.51
CA VAL A 35 -6.42 4.04 -11.07
C VAL A 35 -7.74 4.22 -10.32
N ILE A 36 -8.06 3.29 -9.44
CA ILE A 36 -9.11 3.42 -8.44
C ILE A 36 -8.44 3.67 -7.09
N GLY A 37 -8.61 4.87 -6.56
CA GLY A 37 -8.08 5.25 -5.26
C GLY A 37 -9.17 5.16 -4.20
N SER A 38 -8.94 4.48 -3.06
CA SER A 38 -9.96 4.43 -2.01
C SER A 38 -9.66 5.38 -0.84
N ALA A 39 -10.75 5.82 -0.22
CA ALA A 39 -10.77 6.55 1.04
C ALA A 39 -11.97 6.12 1.88
N THR A 40 -11.94 6.34 3.20
CA THR A 40 -13.03 5.95 4.11
C THR A 40 -14.28 6.83 4.02
N GLY A 41 -14.18 7.99 3.38
CA GLY A 41 -15.31 8.93 3.27
C GLY A 41 -15.28 9.76 2.01
N SER A 42 -16.42 10.40 1.70
CA SER A 42 -16.64 11.19 0.49
C SER A 42 -15.67 12.37 0.32
N ALA A 43 -15.25 13.00 1.41
CA ALA A 43 -14.25 14.08 1.34
C ALA A 43 -12.90 13.58 0.81
N GLY A 44 -12.46 12.38 1.24
CA GLY A 44 -11.24 11.76 0.73
C GLY A 44 -11.37 11.35 -0.73
N VAL A 45 -12.55 10.88 -1.16
CA VAL A 45 -12.85 10.57 -2.56
C VAL A 45 -12.78 11.83 -3.42
N ALA A 46 -13.39 12.93 -2.98
CA ALA A 46 -13.31 14.21 -3.69
C ALA A 46 -11.86 14.70 -3.86
N THR A 47 -11.01 14.48 -2.84
CA THR A 47 -9.58 14.81 -2.93
C THR A 47 -8.88 13.97 -4.02
N ILE A 48 -9.17 12.66 -4.08
CA ILE A 48 -8.61 11.76 -5.09
C ILE A 48 -9.06 12.20 -6.50
N ASP A 49 -10.36 12.43 -6.69
CA ASP A 49 -10.92 12.82 -7.99
C ASP A 49 -10.33 14.15 -8.49
N ALA A 50 -10.20 15.14 -7.60
CA ALA A 50 -9.57 16.42 -7.91
C ALA A 50 -8.10 16.24 -8.33
N ALA A 51 -7.35 15.41 -7.62
CA ALA A 51 -5.95 15.12 -7.94
C ALA A 51 -5.80 14.40 -9.28
N PHE A 52 -6.62 13.40 -9.57
CA PHE A 52 -6.60 12.68 -10.84
C PHE A 52 -6.96 13.59 -12.01
N LYS A 53 -7.98 14.44 -11.84
CA LYS A 53 -8.34 15.45 -12.84
C LYS A 53 -7.19 16.44 -13.10
N GLY A 54 -6.55 16.95 -12.03
CA GLY A 54 -5.43 17.88 -12.12
C GLY A 54 -4.19 17.29 -12.82
N ALA A 55 -3.96 16.00 -12.65
CA ALA A 55 -2.84 15.26 -13.25
C ALA A 55 -3.19 14.55 -14.57
N ALA A 56 -4.41 14.73 -15.10
CA ALA A 56 -4.91 14.05 -16.29
C ALA A 56 -4.78 12.50 -16.22
N ILE A 57 -5.05 11.94 -15.05
CA ILE A 57 -5.04 10.50 -14.80
C ILE A 57 -6.44 9.93 -15.06
N THR A 58 -6.49 8.83 -15.77
CA THR A 58 -7.71 8.02 -15.93
C THR A 58 -7.97 7.25 -14.64
N GLY A 59 -9.13 7.47 -14.03
CA GLY A 59 -9.49 6.80 -12.79
C GLY A 59 -10.52 7.54 -11.99
N ARG A 60 -10.80 7.06 -10.78
CA ARG A 60 -11.77 7.64 -9.85
C ARG A 60 -11.46 7.32 -8.40
N GLY A 61 -12.07 8.09 -7.52
CA GLY A 61 -12.15 7.77 -6.11
C GLY A 61 -13.25 6.74 -5.80
N LEU A 62 -13.08 6.02 -4.70
CA LEU A 62 -14.04 5.04 -4.19
C LEU A 62 -14.10 5.12 -2.65
N VAL A 63 -15.32 5.17 -2.10
CA VAL A 63 -15.50 5.02 -0.64
C VAL A 63 -15.32 3.56 -0.28
N LEU A 64 -14.37 3.28 0.60
CA LEU A 64 -14.09 1.92 1.08
C LEU A 64 -13.46 1.97 2.48
N ASP A 65 -14.14 1.37 3.45
CA ASP A 65 -13.50 0.93 4.69
C ASP A 65 -12.94 -0.47 4.47
N VAL A 66 -11.63 -0.58 4.45
CA VAL A 66 -10.93 -1.86 4.22
C VAL A 66 -11.09 -2.86 5.37
N ALA A 67 -11.57 -2.42 6.55
CA ALA A 67 -11.89 -3.29 7.66
C ALA A 67 -13.22 -4.04 7.46
N ASP A 68 -14.10 -3.54 6.59
CA ASP A 68 -15.38 -4.18 6.25
C ASP A 68 -15.19 -5.16 5.06
N GLY A 69 -15.41 -6.45 5.32
CA GLY A 69 -15.27 -7.49 4.31
C GLY A 69 -16.35 -7.43 3.23
N ALA A 70 -17.62 -7.15 3.60
CA ALA A 70 -18.70 -7.04 2.65
C ALA A 70 -18.53 -5.83 1.73
N ALA A 71 -18.11 -4.68 2.29
CA ALA A 71 -17.75 -3.50 1.51
C ALA A 71 -16.57 -3.76 0.55
N THR A 72 -15.58 -4.56 0.97
CA THR A 72 -14.45 -4.96 0.13
C THR A 72 -14.89 -5.78 -1.08
N ASP A 73 -15.72 -6.79 -0.88
CA ASP A 73 -16.21 -7.64 -1.97
C ASP A 73 -17.09 -6.83 -2.95
N ALA A 74 -17.97 -5.97 -2.44
CA ALA A 74 -18.81 -5.09 -3.25
C ALA A 74 -17.96 -4.08 -4.05
N ALA A 75 -16.93 -3.52 -3.45
CA ALA A 75 -16.01 -2.57 -4.11
C ALA A 75 -15.27 -3.21 -5.28
N VAL A 76 -14.72 -4.42 -5.10
CA VAL A 76 -14.04 -5.14 -6.17
C VAL A 76 -14.99 -5.50 -7.29
N ALA A 77 -16.21 -5.97 -6.97
CA ALA A 77 -17.23 -6.27 -7.96
C ALA A 77 -17.64 -5.02 -8.78
N ASP A 78 -17.78 -3.85 -8.14
CA ASP A 78 -18.06 -2.57 -8.81
C ASP A 78 -16.95 -2.16 -9.78
N ILE A 79 -15.69 -2.33 -9.37
CA ILE A 79 -14.52 -2.05 -10.21
C ILE A 79 -14.50 -3.01 -11.41
N GLU A 80 -14.67 -4.31 -11.18
CA GLU A 80 -14.66 -5.30 -12.26
C GLU A 80 -15.77 -5.08 -13.28
N ALA A 81 -16.92 -4.61 -12.84
CA ALA A 81 -18.05 -4.30 -13.73
C ALA A 81 -17.84 -3.04 -14.58
N LYS A 82 -17.13 -2.03 -14.06
CA LYS A 82 -16.96 -0.73 -14.71
C LYS A 82 -15.66 -0.62 -15.52
N GLU A 83 -14.57 -1.06 -14.95
CA GLU A 83 -13.23 -0.90 -15.50
C GLU A 83 -12.63 -2.21 -16.01
N GLY A 84 -13.10 -3.34 -15.50
CA GLY A 84 -12.53 -4.66 -15.76
C GLY A 84 -11.72 -5.20 -14.57
N PRO A 85 -11.08 -6.39 -14.70
CA PRO A 85 -10.41 -7.06 -13.60
C PRO A 85 -9.25 -6.23 -13.06
N VAL A 86 -9.17 -6.09 -11.72
CA VAL A 86 -8.03 -5.47 -11.05
C VAL A 86 -6.78 -6.28 -11.35
N THR A 87 -5.79 -5.65 -11.99
CA THR A 87 -4.50 -6.28 -12.33
C THR A 87 -3.36 -5.83 -11.42
N ILE A 88 -3.53 -4.69 -10.73
CA ILE A 88 -2.59 -4.18 -9.73
C ILE A 88 -3.36 -3.87 -8.45
N LEU A 89 -3.01 -4.51 -7.35
CA LEU A 89 -3.53 -4.19 -6.02
C LEU A 89 -2.41 -3.63 -5.16
N VAL A 90 -2.62 -2.42 -4.60
CA VAL A 90 -1.72 -1.83 -3.61
C VAL A 90 -2.45 -1.73 -2.27
N ASN A 91 -2.11 -2.60 -1.35
CA ASN A 91 -2.58 -2.58 0.03
C ASN A 91 -1.77 -1.57 0.84
N ASN A 92 -2.23 -0.32 0.88
CA ASN A 92 -1.55 0.78 1.56
C ASN A 92 -2.34 1.29 2.78
N ALA A 93 -3.66 1.20 2.81
CA ALA A 93 -4.46 1.67 3.94
C ALA A 93 -3.99 1.08 5.27
N GLY A 94 -3.93 1.92 6.30
CA GLY A 94 -3.52 1.48 7.62
C GLY A 94 -3.74 2.56 8.67
N ILE A 95 -3.78 2.13 9.92
CA ILE A 95 -3.92 2.98 11.10
C ILE A 95 -2.85 2.64 12.14
N THR A 96 -2.59 3.58 13.04
CA THR A 96 -1.83 3.34 14.27
C THR A 96 -2.71 3.59 15.50
N ARG A 97 -2.42 2.87 16.59
CA ARG A 97 -2.96 3.06 17.92
C ARG A 97 -1.80 2.81 18.90
N ASP A 98 -0.93 3.82 18.98
CA ASP A 98 0.36 3.69 19.65
C ASP A 98 0.20 3.89 21.15
N THR A 99 0.59 2.87 21.91
CA THR A 99 0.65 2.91 23.39
C THR A 99 1.51 1.75 23.90
N LEU A 100 2.12 1.92 25.08
CA LEU A 100 2.88 0.83 25.70
C LEU A 100 1.98 -0.38 25.96
N LEU A 101 2.50 -1.59 25.79
CA LEU A 101 1.75 -2.85 25.87
C LEU A 101 0.91 -2.96 27.17
N LEU A 102 1.46 -2.55 28.30
CA LEU A 102 0.76 -2.56 29.58
C LEU A 102 -0.54 -1.73 29.62
N ARG A 103 -0.64 -0.72 28.74
CA ARG A 103 -1.80 0.19 28.65
C ARG A 103 -2.62 -0.04 27.37
N MET A 104 -2.18 -0.95 26.51
CA MET A 104 -2.86 -1.22 25.23
C MET A 104 -4.18 -1.93 25.49
N LYS A 105 -5.24 -1.36 24.95
CA LYS A 105 -6.57 -1.96 25.05
C LYS A 105 -6.76 -3.03 23.96
N PRO A 106 -7.52 -4.12 24.23
CA PRO A 106 -7.85 -5.10 23.23
C PRO A 106 -8.44 -4.50 21.95
N GLU A 107 -9.30 -3.49 22.07
CA GLU A 107 -9.95 -2.82 20.95
C GLU A 107 -8.95 -2.11 20.04
N ASP A 108 -7.89 -1.51 20.61
CA ASP A 108 -6.82 -0.86 19.85
C ASP A 108 -5.95 -1.90 19.12
N TRP A 109 -5.70 -3.04 19.75
CA TRP A 109 -5.03 -4.17 19.11
C TRP A 109 -5.85 -4.70 17.95
N ASP A 110 -7.13 -5.04 18.17
CA ASP A 110 -8.02 -5.63 17.17
C ASP A 110 -8.24 -4.69 15.98
N ALA A 111 -8.44 -3.39 16.23
CA ALA A 111 -8.59 -2.40 15.17
C ALA A 111 -7.36 -2.32 14.26
N VAL A 112 -6.15 -2.35 14.85
CA VAL A 112 -4.90 -2.31 14.06
C VAL A 112 -4.69 -3.59 13.27
N ILE A 113 -4.91 -4.76 13.88
CA ILE A 113 -4.81 -6.05 13.18
C ILE A 113 -5.86 -6.14 12.06
N ALA A 114 -7.11 -5.81 12.33
CA ALA A 114 -8.20 -5.87 11.35
C ALA A 114 -7.95 -4.97 10.15
N THR A 115 -7.45 -3.73 10.39
CA THR A 115 -7.22 -2.75 9.33
C THR A 115 -5.91 -3.01 8.59
N ASN A 116 -4.79 -3.27 9.29
CA ASN A 116 -3.47 -3.30 8.66
C ASN A 116 -3.08 -4.68 8.10
N LEU A 117 -3.61 -5.77 8.66
CA LEU A 117 -3.32 -7.14 8.21
C LEU A 117 -4.56 -7.83 7.65
N GLY A 118 -5.69 -7.75 8.35
CA GLY A 118 -6.94 -8.35 7.90
C GLY A 118 -7.42 -7.82 6.56
N SER A 119 -7.24 -6.51 6.30
CA SER A 119 -7.57 -5.92 5.00
C SER A 119 -6.70 -6.47 3.86
N VAL A 120 -5.42 -6.70 4.10
CA VAL A 120 -4.50 -7.27 3.11
C VAL A 120 -5.00 -8.65 2.65
N PHE A 121 -5.42 -9.49 3.60
CA PHE A 121 -6.03 -10.77 3.29
C PHE A 121 -7.33 -10.61 2.48
N ARG A 122 -8.28 -9.77 2.94
CA ARG A 122 -9.60 -9.60 2.29
C ARG A 122 -9.47 -9.09 0.87
N LEU A 123 -8.72 -8.01 0.67
CA LEU A 123 -8.54 -7.40 -0.66
C LEU A 123 -7.78 -8.33 -1.62
N SER A 124 -6.70 -8.98 -1.15
CA SER A 124 -5.98 -9.94 -1.98
C SER A 124 -6.90 -11.08 -2.43
N LYS A 125 -7.70 -11.64 -1.51
CA LYS A 125 -8.67 -12.69 -1.83
C LYS A 125 -9.73 -12.22 -2.83
N ALA A 126 -10.25 -11.02 -2.68
CA ALA A 126 -11.31 -10.47 -3.54
C ALA A 126 -10.84 -10.31 -5.01
N VAL A 127 -9.62 -9.79 -5.23
CA VAL A 127 -9.08 -9.58 -6.60
C VAL A 127 -8.51 -10.86 -7.22
N LEU A 128 -8.20 -11.87 -6.41
CA LEU A 128 -7.41 -13.03 -6.85
C LEU A 128 -8.10 -13.82 -7.96
N ARG A 129 -9.43 -13.97 -7.91
CA ARG A 129 -10.20 -14.71 -8.93
C ARG A 129 -10.03 -14.07 -10.33
N GLY A 130 -10.15 -12.75 -10.41
CA GLY A 130 -9.94 -11.98 -11.65
C GLY A 130 -8.51 -12.12 -12.17
N MET A 131 -7.51 -11.94 -11.31
CA MET A 131 -6.10 -12.07 -11.65
C MET A 131 -5.74 -13.49 -12.12
N MET A 132 -6.25 -14.53 -11.46
CA MET A 132 -6.00 -15.93 -11.85
C MET A 132 -6.62 -16.26 -13.21
N LYS A 133 -7.83 -15.76 -13.50
CA LYS A 133 -8.48 -15.92 -14.81
C LYS A 133 -7.71 -15.19 -15.90
N ALA A 134 -7.23 -13.99 -15.65
CA ALA A 134 -6.42 -13.20 -16.57
C ALA A 134 -4.98 -13.74 -16.71
N ARG A 135 -4.52 -14.63 -15.81
CA ARG A 135 -3.14 -15.09 -15.67
C ARG A 135 -2.14 -13.92 -15.57
N LYS A 136 -2.54 -12.89 -14.86
CA LYS A 136 -1.79 -11.65 -14.72
C LYS A 136 -2.20 -10.94 -13.43
N GLY A 137 -1.24 -10.53 -12.63
CA GLY A 137 -1.52 -9.76 -11.41
C GLY A 137 -0.26 -9.27 -10.73
N ARG A 138 -0.41 -8.15 -10.00
CA ARG A 138 0.61 -7.56 -9.14
C ARG A 138 -0.05 -7.18 -7.82
N ILE A 139 0.34 -7.83 -6.73
CA ILE A 139 -0.12 -7.49 -5.38
C ILE A 139 1.08 -6.90 -4.65
N ILE A 140 0.95 -5.65 -4.21
CA ILE A 140 2.02 -4.91 -3.53
C ILE A 140 1.48 -4.46 -2.18
N ASN A 141 2.10 -4.97 -1.12
CA ASN A 141 1.69 -4.72 0.25
C ASN A 141 2.62 -3.69 0.90
N ILE A 142 2.08 -2.59 1.40
CA ILE A 142 2.88 -1.57 2.09
C ILE A 142 2.99 -1.97 3.57
N ALA A 143 4.20 -2.46 3.94
CA ALA A 143 4.55 -2.78 5.31
C ALA A 143 5.13 -1.55 6.05
N SER A 144 6.18 -1.72 6.81
CA SER A 144 6.97 -0.66 7.48
C SER A 144 8.26 -1.25 7.99
N VAL A 145 9.29 -0.44 8.06
CA VAL A 145 10.57 -0.80 8.70
C VAL A 145 10.38 -1.25 10.15
N VAL A 146 9.42 -0.65 10.89
CA VAL A 146 9.16 -1.06 12.28
C VAL A 146 8.57 -2.46 12.41
N GLY A 147 7.98 -3.01 11.36
CA GLY A 147 7.60 -4.43 11.29
C GLY A 147 8.80 -5.38 11.25
N LEU A 148 9.99 -4.87 10.90
CA LEU A 148 11.24 -5.63 10.83
C LEU A 148 12.10 -5.43 12.08
N ILE A 149 12.21 -4.18 12.58
CA ILE A 149 13.12 -3.84 13.69
C ILE A 149 12.39 -3.71 15.04
N GLY A 150 11.05 -3.60 15.06
CA GLY A 150 10.27 -3.26 16.25
C GLY A 150 10.29 -1.77 16.58
N ASN A 151 9.32 -1.32 17.38
CA ASN A 151 9.30 0.03 17.97
C ASN A 151 8.49 0.02 19.27
N ALA A 152 9.02 0.65 20.32
CA ALA A 152 8.32 0.73 21.59
C ALA A 152 6.98 1.46 21.44
N GLY A 153 5.92 0.92 22.04
CA GLY A 153 4.56 1.48 21.95
C GLY A 153 3.79 1.08 20.70
N GLN A 154 4.36 0.27 19.79
CA GLN A 154 3.75 -0.16 18.53
C GLN A 154 3.62 -1.68 18.40
N ALA A 155 3.43 -2.41 19.49
CA ALA A 155 3.36 -3.87 19.46
C ALA A 155 2.30 -4.40 18.48
N ASN A 156 1.08 -3.80 18.45
CA ASN A 156 0.01 -4.10 17.51
C ASN A 156 0.39 -3.79 16.05
N TYR A 157 0.94 -2.61 15.81
CA TYR A 157 1.34 -2.16 14.48
C TYR A 157 2.51 -2.99 13.93
N CYS A 158 3.53 -3.22 14.75
CA CYS A 158 4.67 -4.07 14.38
C CYS A 158 4.22 -5.51 14.06
N ALA A 159 3.34 -6.10 14.88
CA ALA A 159 2.79 -7.42 14.65
C ALA A 159 2.04 -7.49 13.31
N ALA A 160 1.17 -6.51 13.02
CA ALA A 160 0.43 -6.44 11.76
C ALA A 160 1.38 -6.31 10.56
N LYS A 161 2.36 -5.39 10.62
CA LYS A 161 3.29 -5.13 9.52
C LYS A 161 4.30 -6.27 9.30
N ALA A 162 4.73 -6.95 10.35
CA ALA A 162 5.52 -8.18 10.25
C ALA A 162 4.72 -9.34 9.63
N GLY A 163 3.45 -9.49 10.03
CA GLY A 163 2.54 -10.53 9.50
C GLY A 163 2.32 -10.42 7.99
N ILE A 164 2.35 -9.20 7.41
CA ILE A 164 2.27 -8.97 5.97
C ILE A 164 3.37 -9.75 5.22
N GLY A 165 4.60 -9.78 5.74
CA GLY A 165 5.71 -10.50 5.12
C GLY A 165 5.46 -12.01 5.03
N GLY A 166 4.95 -12.62 6.10
CA GLY A 166 4.56 -14.05 6.11
C GLY A 166 3.44 -14.35 5.13
N PHE A 167 2.37 -13.53 5.15
CA PHE A 167 1.25 -13.62 4.21
C PHE A 167 1.74 -13.50 2.76
N THR A 168 2.57 -12.52 2.45
CA THR A 168 3.11 -12.27 1.11
C THR A 168 3.87 -13.48 0.58
N ARG A 169 4.77 -14.07 1.38
CA ARG A 169 5.56 -15.24 0.95
C ARG A 169 4.69 -16.47 0.70
N SER A 170 3.67 -16.70 1.52
CA SER A 170 2.73 -17.81 1.32
C SER A 170 1.92 -17.62 0.04
N LEU A 171 1.27 -16.46 -0.12
CA LEU A 171 0.44 -16.18 -1.29
C LEU A 171 1.27 -16.19 -2.58
N ALA A 172 2.50 -15.67 -2.57
CA ALA A 172 3.39 -15.70 -3.72
C ALA A 172 3.62 -17.13 -4.23
N ARG A 173 3.83 -18.10 -3.33
CA ARG A 173 3.98 -19.53 -3.70
C ARG A 173 2.71 -20.12 -4.32
N GLU A 174 1.54 -19.72 -3.83
CA GLU A 174 0.26 -20.24 -4.32
C GLU A 174 -0.08 -19.76 -5.74
N VAL A 175 0.30 -18.51 -6.07
CA VAL A 175 -0.20 -17.84 -7.30
C VAL A 175 0.85 -17.64 -8.39
N ALA A 176 2.13 -17.91 -8.12
CA ALA A 176 3.23 -17.67 -9.06
C ALA A 176 3.01 -18.37 -10.41
N SER A 177 2.49 -19.61 -10.42
CA SER A 177 2.18 -20.38 -11.64
C SER A 177 1.09 -19.74 -12.52
N ARG A 178 0.41 -18.73 -11.98
CA ARG A 178 -0.62 -17.95 -12.70
C ARG A 178 -0.11 -16.60 -13.22
N GLY A 179 1.20 -16.34 -13.16
CA GLY A 179 1.78 -15.07 -13.61
C GLY A 179 1.48 -13.89 -12.67
N ILE A 180 1.15 -14.20 -11.41
CA ILE A 180 0.85 -13.20 -10.37
C ILE A 180 2.06 -13.09 -9.45
N THR A 181 2.53 -11.85 -9.21
CA THR A 181 3.58 -11.59 -8.22
C THR A 181 2.97 -10.93 -6.98
N VAL A 182 3.52 -11.26 -5.80
CA VAL A 182 3.08 -10.70 -4.52
C VAL A 182 4.33 -10.26 -3.76
N ASN A 183 4.46 -8.95 -3.51
CA ASN A 183 5.64 -8.37 -2.89
C ASN A 183 5.28 -7.38 -1.78
N VAL A 184 6.25 -7.06 -0.96
CA VAL A 184 6.17 -6.06 0.11
C VAL A 184 7.07 -4.88 -0.26
N VAL A 185 6.61 -3.66 0.02
CA VAL A 185 7.46 -2.48 0.17
C VAL A 185 7.48 -2.13 1.65
N ALA A 186 8.66 -1.97 2.24
CA ALA A 186 8.85 -1.62 3.64
C ALA A 186 9.43 -0.19 3.77
N PRO A 187 8.55 0.83 3.88
CA PRO A 187 8.99 2.21 4.08
C PRO A 187 9.72 2.40 5.41
N GLY A 188 10.70 3.32 5.41
CA GLY A 188 11.22 3.95 6.62
C GLY A 188 10.34 5.10 7.11
N PHE A 189 10.96 6.10 7.75
CA PHE A 189 10.27 7.34 8.11
C PHE A 189 10.10 8.24 6.88
N ILE A 190 8.83 8.46 6.51
CA ILE A 190 8.45 9.22 5.31
C ILE A 190 7.85 10.57 5.72
N ASP A 191 8.25 11.64 5.03
CA ASP A 191 7.73 13.00 5.23
C ASP A 191 6.29 13.11 4.70
N THR A 192 5.35 12.84 5.59
CA THR A 192 3.91 12.93 5.33
C THR A 192 3.29 13.92 6.32
N ASP A 193 1.98 14.17 6.20
CA ASP A 193 1.27 15.04 7.15
C ASP A 193 1.42 14.58 8.61
N MET A 194 1.65 13.27 8.82
CA MET A 194 1.88 12.70 10.15
C MET A 194 3.22 13.15 10.76
N THR A 195 4.24 13.33 9.94
CA THR A 195 5.60 13.75 10.38
C THR A 195 5.82 15.24 10.28
N LYS A 196 5.07 15.97 9.42
CA LYS A 196 5.17 17.43 9.28
C LYS A 196 4.74 18.17 10.54
N GLY A 197 3.84 17.60 11.35
CA GLY A 197 3.41 18.17 12.64
C GLY A 197 4.41 18.01 13.77
N LEU A 198 5.52 17.29 13.58
CA LEU A 198 6.54 17.09 14.61
C LEU A 198 7.43 18.33 14.74
N PRO A 199 7.85 18.70 15.98
CA PRO A 199 8.85 19.73 16.21
C PRO A 199 10.15 19.43 15.45
N GLU A 200 10.85 20.48 15.00
CA GLU A 200 12.07 20.36 14.19
C GLU A 200 13.15 19.48 14.88
N ALA A 201 13.33 19.62 16.19
CA ALA A 201 14.25 18.79 16.95
C ALA A 201 13.93 17.29 16.88
N GLN A 202 12.64 16.93 16.87
CA GLN A 202 12.21 15.54 16.71
C GLN A 202 12.41 15.06 15.27
N ARG A 203 12.14 15.90 14.27
CA ARG A 203 12.43 15.58 12.86
C ARG A 203 13.92 15.33 12.63
N ALA A 204 14.78 16.19 13.19
CA ALA A 204 16.22 16.04 13.14
C ALA A 204 16.69 14.74 13.83
N ALA A 205 16.12 14.40 14.98
CA ALA A 205 16.43 13.16 15.70
C ALA A 205 16.00 11.91 14.90
N LEU A 206 14.87 11.96 14.18
CA LEU A 206 14.45 10.89 13.27
C LEU A 206 15.40 10.78 12.07
N ALA A 207 15.76 11.91 11.45
CA ALA A 207 16.68 11.93 10.31
C ALA A 207 18.07 11.37 10.68
N ALA A 208 18.55 11.64 11.89
CA ALA A 208 19.82 11.12 12.40
C ALA A 208 19.85 9.58 12.55
N GLN A 209 18.69 8.92 12.63
CA GLN A 209 18.59 7.46 12.66
C GLN A 209 18.62 6.82 11.27
N ILE A 210 18.53 7.62 10.22
CA ILE A 210 18.48 7.15 8.83
C ILE A 210 19.88 7.30 8.22
N PRO A 211 20.54 6.23 7.77
CA PRO A 211 21.87 6.32 7.16
C PRO A 211 21.99 7.30 5.99
N LEU A 212 20.92 7.46 5.18
CA LEU A 212 20.87 8.48 4.12
C LEU A 212 20.66 9.92 4.65
N GLY A 213 20.51 10.14 5.96
CA GLY A 213 20.49 11.45 6.62
C GLY A 213 19.24 12.29 6.36
N ARG A 214 18.18 11.74 5.76
CA ARG A 214 16.93 12.43 5.47
C ARG A 214 15.71 11.54 5.66
N LEU A 215 14.58 12.14 5.95
CA LEU A 215 13.29 11.45 5.79
C LEU A 215 13.07 11.10 4.31
N GLY A 216 12.44 9.96 4.05
CA GLY A 216 11.99 9.61 2.71
C GLY A 216 10.83 10.51 2.25
N ALA A 217 10.70 10.74 0.97
CA ALA A 217 9.52 11.36 0.39
C ALA A 217 8.48 10.30 0.00
N PRO A 218 7.17 10.62 -0.04
CA PRO A 218 6.16 9.70 -0.58
C PRO A 218 6.49 9.20 -1.99
N SER A 219 7.18 10.01 -2.80
CA SER A 219 7.66 9.64 -4.13
C SER A 219 8.71 8.51 -4.09
N ASP A 220 9.58 8.44 -3.08
CA ASP A 220 10.56 7.35 -2.95
C ASP A 220 9.85 5.99 -2.86
N ILE A 221 8.68 5.95 -2.20
CA ILE A 221 7.86 4.74 -2.10
C ILE A 221 7.07 4.49 -3.39
N ALA A 222 6.53 5.55 -4.00
CA ALA A 222 5.74 5.44 -5.22
C ALA A 222 6.55 4.87 -6.39
N GLU A 223 7.81 5.29 -6.54
CA GLU A 223 8.72 4.76 -7.56
C GLU A 223 8.98 3.25 -7.37
N ALA A 224 9.22 2.82 -6.12
CA ALA A 224 9.41 1.41 -5.80
C ALA A 224 8.15 0.57 -6.12
N VAL A 225 6.97 1.10 -5.83
CA VAL A 225 5.69 0.46 -6.15
C VAL A 225 5.50 0.40 -7.67
N CYS A 226 5.77 1.47 -8.41
CA CYS A 226 5.69 1.49 -9.87
C CYS A 226 6.65 0.46 -10.51
N PHE A 227 7.86 0.33 -9.99
CA PHE A 227 8.80 -0.70 -10.43
C PHE A 227 8.22 -2.11 -10.22
N LEU A 228 7.72 -2.42 -9.02
CA LEU A 228 7.13 -3.73 -8.71
C LEU A 228 5.83 -4.00 -9.49
N ALA A 229 5.08 -2.98 -9.86
CA ALA A 229 3.89 -3.08 -10.70
C ALA A 229 4.23 -3.32 -12.18
N GLY A 230 5.41 -2.88 -12.60
CA GLY A 230 5.84 -2.87 -14.00
C GLY A 230 6.39 -4.20 -14.51
N PRO A 231 6.68 -4.26 -15.82
CA PRO A 231 7.23 -5.45 -16.46
C PRO A 231 8.64 -5.80 -15.98
N GLY A 232 9.44 -4.82 -15.52
CA GLY A 232 10.80 -5.02 -15.02
C GLY A 232 10.88 -5.89 -13.75
N ALA A 233 9.76 -6.00 -13.01
CA ALA A 233 9.68 -6.82 -11.79
C ALA A 233 8.94 -8.15 -12.00
N ALA A 234 8.76 -8.60 -13.25
CA ALA A 234 7.99 -9.82 -13.55
C ALA A 234 8.59 -11.10 -12.94
N TRP A 235 9.87 -11.08 -12.56
CA TRP A 235 10.60 -12.20 -11.94
C TRP A 235 10.86 -11.99 -10.44
N ILE A 236 10.17 -11.01 -9.83
CA ILE A 236 10.29 -10.69 -8.39
C ILE A 236 8.96 -11.06 -7.72
N THR A 237 8.98 -12.04 -6.81
CA THR A 237 7.81 -12.43 -6.03
C THR A 237 8.21 -12.98 -4.67
N GLY A 238 7.40 -12.69 -3.63
CA GLY A 238 7.68 -13.07 -2.24
C GLY A 238 8.71 -12.18 -1.55
N GLU A 239 9.16 -11.10 -2.20
CA GLU A 239 10.24 -10.23 -1.75
C GLU A 239 9.73 -9.11 -0.84
N THR A 240 10.61 -8.64 0.07
CA THR A 240 10.42 -7.43 0.86
C THR A 240 11.43 -6.37 0.43
N LEU A 241 11.00 -5.44 -0.40
CA LEU A 241 11.82 -4.34 -0.86
C LEU A 241 11.91 -3.26 0.25
N ASN A 242 13.09 -3.12 0.83
CA ASN A 242 13.38 -2.13 1.86
C ASN A 242 13.59 -0.75 1.21
N VAL A 243 12.66 0.21 1.46
CA VAL A 243 12.73 1.59 0.98
C VAL A 243 12.75 2.51 2.20
N ASN A 244 13.84 2.45 2.96
CA ASN A 244 13.92 3.03 4.31
C ASN A 244 15.20 3.81 4.59
N GLY A 245 15.96 4.18 3.55
CA GLY A 245 17.17 4.96 3.68
C GLY A 245 18.30 4.25 4.45
N GLY A 246 18.25 2.92 4.53
CA GLY A 246 19.25 2.10 5.22
C GLY A 246 18.93 1.84 6.70
N MET A 247 17.77 2.22 7.22
CA MET A 247 17.36 1.93 8.61
C MET A 247 17.34 0.43 8.92
N HIS A 248 17.06 -0.38 7.92
CA HIS A 248 17.15 -1.83 7.98
C HIS A 248 17.83 -2.33 6.71
N MET A 249 18.88 -3.11 6.89
CA MET A 249 19.66 -3.77 5.83
C MET A 249 19.55 -5.28 6.10
N ALA A 250 18.95 -6.05 5.19
CA ALA A 250 18.79 -7.49 5.28
C ALA A 250 19.72 -8.18 4.29
#